data_8a4920b92d8e6e95ff1c0c0e489e4b9e
#
_entry.id   8a4920b92d8e6e95ff1c0c0e489e4b9e
#
_cell.length_a   1.000
_cell.length_b   1.000
_cell.length_c   1.000
_cell.angle_alpha   90.00
_cell.angle_beta   90.00
_cell.angle_gamma   90.00
#
_symmetry.space_group_name_H-M   'P 1'
#
loop_
_entity.id
_entity.type
_entity.pdbx_description
1 polymer ?
#
loop_
_entity_poly.entity_id
_entity_poly.type
_entity_poly.pdbx_seq_one_letter_code
_entity_poly.pdbx_strand_id
1 'polypeptide(L)'
;MHRTRPALRLALLLVSAALAACATPRAAGPSTGAAFAAPPASVAAPGVVPSTALAAASPLELLESWPAGTTLHHAGLRDAAAAWPLLFDSAKERIDLAQFYYSNEPGSPLEACVQALERAAARGVRVRVLAEEKFYSQYPETLERLARQKNFEVRRLDWKRAAGGGILHAKYFLIDANEAVLGSQNFDWRSLSQIQELGVRFRAPAAVGALQAVFDADWAAAAGEKLPAPALEAASRAPALEAAGASRIALVASPPHTLPAGVQWDLPAVVKLIDAATRTVRVQVLTYRPTGRGGEGFTQLDEALRRAAERGVAVSLLVSDWAMGKGSIDHLRALSLFGREQRLARRPGILVKVLVIPALEKCIPFARVAHAKYLVVDGAEAFVSTSNWERDYFFESRNVGLIISGGVVPAQVDAFFESTWRSGYAQEVTPEGTVPPVPNKSCGGGK
;
A
#
# COMPACT_ATOMS: atom_id res chain seq x y z
N MET A 1 15.23 61.34 22.03
CA MET A 1 14.73 61.00 23.37
C MET A 1 14.60 59.48 23.41
N HIS A 2 15.58 58.78 23.73
CA HIS A 2 16.04 58.18 25.00
C HIS A 2 14.92 57.52 25.82
N ARG A 3 14.92 56.17 25.91
CA ARG A 3 15.18 55.30 27.08
C ARG A 3 14.68 53.88 26.75
N THR A 4 15.56 52.94 26.57
CA THR A 4 16.26 51.97 27.48
C THR A 4 15.42 50.78 27.93
N ARG A 5 15.98 49.61 27.63
CA ARG A 5 15.68 48.25 28.12
C ARG A 5 15.86 48.13 29.65
N PRO A 6 15.37 47.06 30.31
CA PRO A 6 16.36 46.03 30.59
C PRO A 6 15.87 44.55 30.46
N ALA A 7 16.89 43.71 30.27
CA ALA A 7 16.87 42.27 30.38
C ALA A 7 16.85 41.81 31.84
N LEU A 8 16.28 40.65 32.13
CA LEU A 8 16.62 39.91 33.34
C LEU A 8 16.92 38.44 33.02
N ARG A 9 18.07 38.04 33.46
CA ARG A 9 18.67 36.70 33.38
C ARG A 9 18.38 35.87 34.63
N LEU A 10 18.42 34.53 34.45
CA LEU A 10 19.00 33.53 35.35
C LEU A 10 18.17 33.04 36.55
N ALA A 11 17.94 31.75 36.60
CA ALA A 11 18.45 30.87 37.65
C ALA A 11 18.31 29.39 37.33
N LEU A 12 19.43 28.73 37.16
CA LEU A 12 19.61 27.26 37.28
C LEU A 12 19.48 26.87 38.74
N LEU A 13 18.86 25.74 39.05
CA LEU A 13 19.16 25.00 40.28
C LEU A 13 19.09 23.49 39.99
N LEU A 14 20.28 22.90 40.02
CA LEU A 14 20.56 21.47 40.16
C LEU A 14 20.35 21.07 41.63
N VAL A 15 19.71 19.93 41.87
CA VAL A 15 19.96 19.14 43.11
C VAL A 15 20.06 17.67 42.72
N SER A 16 21.22 17.14 43.10
CA SER A 16 21.65 15.74 42.93
C SER A 16 21.45 14.93 44.22
N ALA A 17 21.36 13.59 44.03
CA ALA A 17 21.84 12.51 44.92
C ALA A 17 21.06 12.20 46.21
N ALA A 18 20.77 10.94 46.50
CA ALA A 18 21.59 9.82 47.00
C ALA A 18 20.70 8.61 47.26
N LEU A 19 21.02 7.44 46.81
CA LEU A 19 21.80 6.30 47.34
C LEU A 19 21.19 5.53 48.54
N ALA A 20 21.15 4.21 48.34
CA ALA A 20 21.35 3.11 49.25
C ALA A 20 20.08 2.53 49.94
N ALA A 21 19.89 1.25 50.17
CA ALA A 21 20.65 0.01 49.98
C ALA A 21 19.77 -1.20 50.36
N CYS A 22 20.10 -2.34 49.80
CA CYS A 22 20.02 -3.70 50.32
C CYS A 22 18.83 -4.21 51.18
N ALA A 23 18.16 -5.27 50.65
CA ALA A 23 17.99 -6.54 51.39
C ALA A 23 17.43 -7.67 50.48
N THR A 24 18.14 -8.75 50.34
CA THR A 24 17.74 -10.09 49.93
C THR A 24 17.66 -10.97 51.16
N PRO A 25 17.25 -12.28 51.11
CA PRO A 25 16.12 -12.93 50.44
C PRO A 25 15.28 -13.74 51.42
N ARG A 26 14.12 -14.21 51.03
CA ARG A 26 13.48 -15.35 51.73
C ARG A 26 12.82 -16.29 50.73
N ALA A 27 13.32 -17.52 50.72
CA ALA A 27 12.82 -18.67 50.00
C ALA A 27 11.43 -19.08 50.53
N ALA A 28 10.53 -19.42 49.62
CA ALA A 28 9.35 -20.22 49.91
C ALA A 28 9.12 -21.18 48.73
N GLY A 29 8.82 -22.38 49.07
CA GLY A 29 8.89 -23.63 48.34
C GLY A 29 7.87 -23.83 47.19
N PRO A 30 7.83 -25.04 46.60
CA PRO A 30 7.45 -25.29 45.22
C PRO A 30 5.94 -25.38 45.03
N SER A 31 5.40 -24.64 44.08
CA SER A 31 4.07 -24.89 43.54
C SER A 31 4.21 -25.68 42.22
N THR A 32 3.49 -26.76 42.17
CA THR A 32 3.37 -27.75 41.12
C THR A 32 3.26 -27.17 39.73
N GLY A 33 4.25 -27.46 38.86
CA GLY A 33 4.26 -27.11 37.47
C GLY A 33 3.22 -27.90 36.68
N ALA A 34 2.35 -27.17 35.99
CA ALA A 34 1.66 -27.70 34.83
C ALA A 34 2.65 -27.74 33.68
N ALA A 35 3.01 -28.93 33.25
CA ALA A 35 3.86 -29.16 32.09
C ALA A 35 3.14 -28.64 30.84
N PHE A 36 3.65 -27.57 30.23
CA PHE A 36 3.30 -27.23 28.87
C PHE A 36 3.90 -28.30 27.95
N ALA A 37 3.01 -29.04 27.30
CA ALA A 37 3.39 -30.00 26.27
C ALA A 37 4.12 -29.26 25.14
N ALA A 38 5.24 -29.82 24.70
CA ALA A 38 5.97 -29.38 23.54
C ALA A 38 5.04 -29.39 22.33
N PRO A 39 5.15 -28.39 21.39
CA PRO A 39 4.37 -28.42 20.17
C PRO A 39 4.75 -29.64 19.34
N PRO A 40 3.77 -30.30 18.68
CA PRO A 40 4.06 -31.46 17.84
C PRO A 40 4.97 -31.05 16.69
N ALA A 41 5.88 -31.96 16.35
CA ALA A 41 6.82 -31.84 15.25
C ALA A 41 6.10 -31.41 13.95
N SER A 42 6.72 -30.45 13.27
CA SER A 42 6.61 -30.12 11.85
C SER A 42 5.52 -30.89 11.10
N VAL A 43 4.33 -30.29 10.98
CA VAL A 43 3.41 -30.62 9.90
C VAL A 43 4.04 -30.05 8.63
N ALA A 44 4.46 -30.94 7.73
CA ALA A 44 4.91 -30.56 6.40
C ALA A 44 3.85 -29.64 5.78
N ALA A 45 4.27 -28.47 5.30
CA ALA A 45 3.42 -27.56 4.56
C ALA A 45 2.73 -28.34 3.44
N PRO A 46 1.40 -28.20 3.23
CA PRO A 46 0.75 -28.79 2.06
C PRO A 46 1.48 -28.26 0.83
N GLY A 47 1.94 -29.18 0.00
CA GLY A 47 2.76 -28.87 -1.16
C GLY A 47 2.07 -27.80 -2.02
N VAL A 48 2.68 -26.62 -2.06
CA VAL A 48 2.43 -25.62 -3.08
C VAL A 48 2.81 -26.28 -4.40
N VAL A 49 1.84 -26.67 -5.20
CA VAL A 49 2.08 -27.09 -6.57
C VAL A 49 2.69 -25.87 -7.27
N PRO A 50 3.96 -25.88 -7.67
CA PRO A 50 4.51 -24.76 -8.42
C PRO A 50 3.81 -24.76 -9.77
N SER A 51 2.88 -23.82 -9.97
CA SER A 51 2.38 -23.51 -11.30
C SER A 51 3.51 -22.87 -12.08
N THR A 52 4.34 -23.70 -12.71
CA THR A 52 5.53 -23.31 -13.47
C THR A 52 5.21 -22.66 -14.81
N ALA A 53 3.95 -22.47 -15.14
CA ALA A 53 3.53 -21.74 -16.32
C ALA A 53 2.76 -20.49 -15.94
N LEU A 54 3.14 -19.36 -16.52
CA LEU A 54 2.25 -18.20 -16.63
C LEU A 54 0.99 -18.73 -17.32
N ALA A 55 -0.12 -18.81 -16.57
CA ALA A 55 -1.36 -19.24 -17.17
C ALA A 55 -1.64 -18.34 -18.38
N ALA A 56 -1.67 -18.93 -19.56
CA ALA A 56 -1.88 -18.24 -20.84
C ALA A 56 -3.29 -17.61 -20.95
N ALA A 57 -4.07 -17.61 -19.87
CA ALA A 57 -5.50 -17.56 -19.97
C ALA A 57 -6.15 -16.25 -19.54
N SER A 58 -5.82 -15.63 -18.43
CA SER A 58 -6.59 -14.46 -17.99
C SER A 58 -5.91 -13.14 -18.34
N PRO A 59 -6.62 -12.22 -19.02
CA PRO A 59 -6.10 -10.86 -19.23
C PRO A 59 -6.05 -10.04 -17.93
N LEU A 60 -6.58 -10.56 -16.84
CA LEU A 60 -6.64 -9.90 -15.54
C LEU A 60 -6.47 -10.94 -14.42
N GLU A 61 -5.50 -10.72 -13.51
CA GLU A 61 -5.14 -11.63 -12.42
C GLU A 61 -4.72 -10.84 -11.18
N LEU A 62 -5.22 -11.23 -9.99
CA LEU A 62 -4.74 -10.67 -8.73
C LEU A 62 -3.46 -11.37 -8.26
N LEU A 63 -2.55 -10.59 -7.69
CA LEU A 63 -1.30 -11.03 -7.10
C LEU A 63 -1.26 -10.60 -5.64
N GLU A 64 -1.03 -11.55 -4.73
CA GLU A 64 -0.92 -11.24 -3.31
C GLU A 64 0.49 -11.44 -2.77
N SER A 65 0.77 -10.85 -1.62
CA SER A 65 1.84 -11.21 -0.70
C SER A 65 1.29 -11.20 0.71
N TRP A 66 1.82 -12.04 1.57
CA TRP A 66 1.38 -12.12 2.98
C TRP A 66 2.55 -12.24 3.94
N PRO A 67 2.40 -11.80 5.19
CA PRO A 67 3.43 -11.94 6.20
C PRO A 67 3.63 -13.41 6.57
N ALA A 68 4.86 -13.89 6.44
CA ALA A 68 5.21 -15.27 6.77
C ALA A 68 4.75 -15.66 8.19
N GLY A 69 4.25 -16.89 8.37
CA GLY A 69 3.72 -17.38 9.62
C GLY A 69 2.36 -16.80 10.02
N THR A 70 1.62 -16.17 9.10
CA THR A 70 0.23 -15.77 9.31
C THR A 70 -0.72 -16.61 8.46
N THR A 71 -2.01 -16.53 8.80
CA THR A 71 -3.11 -17.15 8.03
C THR A 71 -3.74 -16.17 7.03
N LEU A 72 -3.03 -15.10 6.65
CA LEU A 72 -3.52 -14.07 5.73
C LEU A 72 -3.34 -14.42 4.24
N HIS A 73 -2.97 -15.65 3.94
CA HIS A 73 -2.87 -16.17 2.58
C HIS A 73 -4.24 -16.58 2.02
N HIS A 74 -4.45 -16.34 0.72
CA HIS A 74 -5.64 -16.75 -0.04
C HIS A 74 -5.31 -17.79 -1.09
N ALA A 75 -5.76 -19.03 -0.92
CA ALA A 75 -5.46 -20.13 -1.81
C ALA A 75 -5.89 -19.91 -3.30
N GLY A 76 -6.79 -18.95 -3.54
CA GLY A 76 -7.27 -18.62 -4.90
C GLY A 76 -6.49 -17.50 -5.60
N LEU A 77 -5.50 -16.90 -4.95
CA LEU A 77 -4.67 -15.85 -5.51
C LEU A 77 -3.24 -16.35 -5.73
N ARG A 78 -2.56 -15.75 -6.71
CA ARG A 78 -1.18 -16.09 -7.00
C ARG A 78 -0.23 -15.27 -6.12
N ASP A 79 0.80 -15.93 -5.61
CA ASP A 79 1.92 -15.28 -4.91
C ASP A 79 2.71 -14.37 -5.85
N ALA A 80 2.83 -13.09 -5.49
CA ALA A 80 3.61 -12.12 -6.24
C ALA A 80 5.10 -12.49 -6.31
N ALA A 81 5.65 -13.08 -5.24
CA ALA A 81 7.04 -13.55 -5.21
C ALA A 81 7.31 -14.67 -6.23
N ALA A 82 6.32 -15.51 -6.51
CA ALA A 82 6.41 -16.54 -7.55
C ALA A 82 6.10 -16.00 -8.96
N ALA A 83 5.21 -15.02 -9.08
CA ALA A 83 4.77 -14.51 -10.38
C ALA A 83 5.77 -13.53 -11.02
N TRP A 84 6.35 -12.61 -10.26
CA TRP A 84 7.19 -11.54 -10.81
C TRP A 84 8.43 -12.04 -11.56
N PRO A 85 9.22 -13.03 -11.05
CA PRO A 85 10.35 -13.55 -11.81
C PRO A 85 9.93 -14.14 -13.16
N LEU A 86 8.80 -14.86 -13.22
CA LEU A 86 8.28 -15.44 -14.45
C LEU A 86 7.88 -14.37 -15.47
N LEU A 87 7.30 -13.26 -15.00
CA LEU A 87 6.95 -12.12 -15.84
C LEU A 87 8.20 -11.46 -16.43
N PHE A 88 9.24 -11.22 -15.62
CA PHE A 88 10.50 -10.65 -16.10
C PHE A 88 11.24 -11.61 -17.06
N ASP A 89 11.21 -12.90 -16.80
CA ASP A 89 11.78 -13.91 -17.69
C ASP A 89 11.01 -14.05 -19.02
N SER A 90 9.71 -13.69 -19.06
CA SER A 90 8.91 -13.73 -20.28
C SER A 90 9.17 -12.58 -21.26
N ALA A 91 9.79 -11.47 -20.79
CA ALA A 91 10.06 -10.27 -21.59
C ALA A 91 10.95 -10.58 -22.80
N LYS A 92 10.61 -9.94 -23.95
CA LYS A 92 11.32 -10.08 -25.23
C LYS A 92 12.06 -8.81 -25.65
N GLU A 93 11.47 -7.64 -25.35
CA GLU A 93 11.95 -6.36 -25.86
C GLU A 93 12.30 -5.38 -24.74
N ARG A 94 11.38 -5.19 -23.77
CA ARG A 94 11.49 -4.13 -22.79
C ARG A 94 10.82 -4.45 -21.48
N ILE A 95 11.43 -4.01 -20.38
CA ILE A 95 10.82 -3.95 -19.05
C ILE A 95 10.97 -2.51 -18.55
N ASP A 96 9.87 -1.90 -18.13
CA ASP A 96 9.86 -0.57 -17.52
C ASP A 96 9.34 -0.70 -16.07
N LEU A 97 10.13 -0.27 -15.08
CA LEU A 97 9.76 -0.32 -13.66
C LEU A 97 9.74 1.10 -13.09
N ALA A 98 8.64 1.47 -12.43
CA ALA A 98 8.57 2.67 -11.60
C ALA A 98 8.19 2.28 -10.19
N GLN A 99 9.04 2.60 -9.25
CA GLN A 99 8.91 2.19 -7.85
C GLN A 99 9.30 3.32 -6.92
N PHE A 100 8.66 3.35 -5.77
CA PHE A 100 8.95 4.28 -4.70
C PHE A 100 10.40 4.16 -4.20
N TYR A 101 10.87 2.93 -3.96
CA TYR A 101 12.26 2.60 -3.66
C TYR A 101 12.55 1.13 -4.01
N TYR A 102 13.83 0.77 -3.97
CA TYR A 102 14.33 -0.56 -4.29
C TYR A 102 15.19 -1.08 -3.14
N SER A 103 14.71 -2.09 -2.43
CA SER A 103 15.41 -2.65 -1.27
C SER A 103 15.42 -4.18 -1.35
N ASN A 104 16.49 -4.73 -1.89
CA ASN A 104 16.71 -6.17 -1.94
C ASN A 104 17.59 -6.64 -0.79
N GLU A 105 17.38 -7.88 -0.37
CA GLU A 105 18.26 -8.60 0.56
C GLU A 105 18.62 -9.95 -0.06
N PRO A 106 19.91 -10.32 -0.11
CA PRO A 106 20.35 -11.61 -0.65
C PRO A 106 19.63 -12.78 0.02
N GLY A 107 19.15 -13.72 -0.78
CA GLY A 107 18.39 -14.89 -0.31
C GLY A 107 16.92 -14.62 -0.02
N SER A 108 16.46 -13.38 -0.14
CA SER A 108 15.04 -13.05 -0.04
C SER A 108 14.25 -13.44 -1.30
N PRO A 109 12.90 -13.51 -1.25
CA PRO A 109 12.10 -13.72 -2.46
C PRO A 109 12.33 -12.65 -3.54
N LEU A 110 12.67 -11.40 -3.19
CA LEU A 110 12.97 -10.36 -4.14
C LEU A 110 14.27 -10.60 -4.90
N GLU A 111 15.23 -11.32 -4.34
CA GLU A 111 16.48 -11.69 -5.05
C GLU A 111 16.19 -12.45 -6.35
N ALA A 112 15.19 -13.34 -6.34
CA ALA A 112 14.76 -14.04 -7.55
C ALA A 112 14.22 -13.08 -8.63
N CYS A 113 13.54 -11.99 -8.22
CA CYS A 113 13.08 -10.94 -9.13
C CYS A 113 14.24 -10.13 -9.71
N VAL A 114 15.20 -9.73 -8.88
CA VAL A 114 16.42 -9.02 -9.32
C VAL A 114 17.20 -9.86 -10.33
N GLN A 115 17.42 -11.13 -10.02
CA GLN A 115 18.11 -12.07 -10.92
C GLN A 115 17.34 -12.28 -12.23
N ALA A 116 16.01 -12.31 -12.20
CA ALA A 116 15.20 -12.42 -13.42
C ALA A 116 15.34 -11.17 -14.32
N LEU A 117 15.39 -9.98 -13.73
CA LEU A 117 15.72 -8.75 -14.47
C LEU A 117 17.13 -8.80 -15.10
N GLU A 118 18.13 -9.27 -14.34
CA GLU A 118 19.50 -9.45 -14.85
C GLU A 118 19.54 -10.48 -16.01
N ARG A 119 18.81 -11.59 -15.89
CA ARG A 119 18.66 -12.57 -17.00
C ARG A 119 17.97 -11.96 -18.21
N ALA A 120 16.91 -11.17 -18.02
CA ALA A 120 16.23 -10.49 -19.12
C ALA A 120 17.20 -9.55 -19.86
N ALA A 121 17.94 -8.73 -19.13
CA ALA A 121 18.95 -7.84 -19.71
C ALA A 121 20.08 -8.60 -20.42
N ALA A 122 20.53 -9.74 -19.88
CA ALA A 122 21.51 -10.60 -20.53
C ALA A 122 21.01 -11.19 -21.86
N ARG A 123 19.70 -11.39 -22.01
CA ARG A 123 19.06 -11.79 -23.28
C ARG A 123 18.93 -10.64 -24.29
N GLY A 124 19.25 -9.41 -23.90
CA GLY A 124 19.16 -8.22 -24.76
C GLY A 124 17.89 -7.38 -24.51
N VAL A 125 17.06 -7.74 -23.54
CA VAL A 125 15.90 -6.95 -23.14
C VAL A 125 16.38 -5.62 -22.54
N ARG A 126 15.79 -4.49 -22.98
CA ARG A 126 16.06 -3.18 -22.41
C ARG A 126 15.29 -3.00 -21.10
N VAL A 127 15.98 -2.68 -20.03
CA VAL A 127 15.36 -2.49 -18.71
C VAL A 127 15.53 -1.03 -18.28
N ARG A 128 14.41 -0.31 -18.12
CA ARG A 128 14.37 1.05 -17.58
C ARG A 128 13.85 1.02 -16.14
N VAL A 129 14.59 1.62 -15.23
CA VAL A 129 14.28 1.63 -13.79
C VAL A 129 14.15 3.08 -13.32
N LEU A 130 12.97 3.45 -12.85
CA LEU A 130 12.67 4.76 -12.29
C LEU A 130 12.44 4.66 -10.78
N ALA A 131 13.14 5.47 -9.99
CA ALA A 131 13.04 5.51 -8.54
C ALA A 131 12.82 6.93 -8.01
N GLU A 132 12.15 7.06 -6.86
CA GLU A 132 12.08 8.32 -6.13
C GLU A 132 13.46 8.70 -5.57
N GLU A 133 13.93 9.91 -5.89
CA GLU A 133 15.24 10.43 -5.45
C GLU A 133 15.37 10.47 -3.93
N LYS A 134 14.31 10.85 -3.23
CA LYS A 134 14.31 11.03 -1.77
C LYS A 134 14.76 9.80 -0.99
N PHE A 135 14.50 8.60 -1.51
CA PHE A 135 14.79 7.32 -0.83
C PHE A 135 16.08 6.66 -1.33
N TYR A 136 16.73 7.21 -2.35
CA TYR A 136 17.96 6.66 -2.88
C TYR A 136 19.08 6.57 -1.83
N SER A 137 19.29 7.62 -1.05
CA SER A 137 20.33 7.63 0.00
C SER A 137 20.10 6.59 1.10
N GLN A 138 18.86 6.13 1.28
CA GLN A 138 18.51 5.11 2.28
C GLN A 138 18.65 3.69 1.74
N TYR A 139 18.47 3.48 0.43
CA TYR A 139 18.48 2.17 -0.23
C TYR A 139 19.20 2.23 -1.59
N PRO A 140 20.50 2.55 -1.65
CA PRO A 140 21.21 2.71 -2.92
C PRO A 140 21.60 1.37 -3.56
N GLU A 141 21.84 0.32 -2.77
CA GLU A 141 22.58 -0.88 -3.16
C GLU A 141 21.92 -1.62 -4.35
N THR A 142 20.59 -1.78 -4.30
CA THR A 142 19.86 -2.47 -5.37
C THR A 142 19.92 -1.69 -6.68
N LEU A 143 19.71 -0.38 -6.63
CA LEU A 143 19.78 0.48 -7.82
C LEU A 143 21.18 0.53 -8.41
N GLU A 144 22.20 0.61 -7.58
CA GLU A 144 23.60 0.59 -8.02
C GLU A 144 24.01 -0.76 -8.63
N ARG A 145 23.49 -1.87 -8.08
CA ARG A 145 23.67 -3.20 -8.67
C ARG A 145 23.08 -3.26 -10.08
N LEU A 146 21.84 -2.81 -10.24
CA LEU A 146 21.15 -2.80 -11.53
C LEU A 146 21.82 -1.85 -12.53
N ALA A 147 22.22 -0.65 -12.10
CA ALA A 147 22.85 0.34 -12.97
C ALA A 147 24.20 -0.11 -13.57
N ARG A 148 24.88 -1.08 -12.94
CA ARG A 148 26.14 -1.65 -13.46
C ARG A 148 25.94 -2.69 -14.57
N GLN A 149 24.69 -3.15 -14.78
CA GLN A 149 24.38 -4.19 -15.77
C GLN A 149 24.22 -3.57 -17.17
N LYS A 150 24.67 -4.30 -18.20
CA LYS A 150 24.38 -3.94 -19.60
C LYS A 150 22.86 -3.99 -19.84
N ASN A 151 22.34 -3.11 -20.69
CA ASN A 151 20.94 -2.97 -21.06
C ASN A 151 20.02 -2.47 -19.93
N PHE A 152 20.58 -2.02 -18.80
CA PHE A 152 19.86 -1.26 -17.80
C PHE A 152 20.08 0.25 -17.96
N GLU A 153 19.01 1.01 -17.81
CA GLU A 153 19.04 2.45 -17.61
C GLU A 153 18.30 2.78 -16.34
N VAL A 154 18.98 3.40 -15.39
CA VAL A 154 18.41 3.77 -14.07
C VAL A 154 18.31 5.28 -14.00
N ARG A 155 17.11 5.80 -13.72
CA ARG A 155 16.88 7.22 -13.45
C ARG A 155 16.28 7.40 -12.07
N ARG A 156 16.62 8.53 -11.45
CA ARG A 156 16.03 8.98 -10.19
C ARG A 156 15.24 10.25 -10.45
N LEU A 157 14.01 10.30 -9.96
CA LEU A 157 13.12 11.43 -10.11
C LEU A 157 12.93 12.13 -8.75
N ASP A 158 13.41 13.35 -8.64
CA ASP A 158 13.00 14.27 -7.57
C ASP A 158 11.59 14.76 -7.88
N TRP A 159 10.60 13.95 -7.49
CA TRP A 159 9.20 14.23 -7.76
C TRP A 159 8.76 15.56 -7.18
N LYS A 160 9.19 15.89 -5.95
CA LYS A 160 8.84 17.15 -5.29
C LYS A 160 9.29 18.36 -6.12
N ARG A 161 10.46 18.31 -6.71
CA ARG A 161 10.96 19.37 -7.59
C ARG A 161 10.21 19.42 -8.92
N ALA A 162 9.91 18.26 -9.50
CA ALA A 162 9.26 18.17 -10.82
C ALA A 162 7.77 18.55 -10.76
N ALA A 163 7.04 18.15 -9.70
CA ALA A 163 5.59 18.32 -9.55
C ALA A 163 5.18 19.43 -8.55
N GLY A 164 6.14 20.03 -7.83
CA GLY A 164 5.84 21.07 -6.83
C GLY A 164 5.47 20.56 -5.43
N GLY A 165 5.30 19.25 -5.23
CA GLY A 165 4.95 18.63 -3.95
C GLY A 165 4.93 17.11 -4.03
N GLY A 166 4.69 16.43 -2.89
CA GLY A 166 4.53 14.97 -2.84
C GLY A 166 5.80 14.16 -3.12
N ILE A 167 5.59 12.95 -3.60
CA ILE A 167 6.63 11.94 -3.93
C ILE A 167 6.17 11.05 -5.10
N LEU A 168 7.11 10.40 -5.79
CA LEU A 168 6.83 9.29 -6.69
C LEU A 168 6.46 8.06 -5.84
N HIS A 169 5.18 7.84 -5.59
CA HIS A 169 4.71 6.74 -4.75
C HIS A 169 4.11 5.58 -5.54
N ALA A 170 4.13 5.64 -6.86
CA ALA A 170 3.67 4.57 -7.73
C ALA A 170 4.51 3.29 -7.58
N LYS A 171 3.90 2.14 -7.81
CA LYS A 171 4.53 0.82 -7.78
C LYS A 171 3.94 -0.02 -8.90
N TYR A 172 4.69 -0.10 -9.99
CA TYR A 172 4.27 -0.87 -11.15
C TYR A 172 5.46 -1.24 -12.03
N PHE A 173 5.21 -2.19 -12.93
CA PHE A 173 6.10 -2.46 -14.05
C PHE A 173 5.30 -2.86 -15.29
N LEU A 174 5.92 -2.65 -16.45
CA LEU A 174 5.37 -3.00 -17.76
C LEU A 174 6.32 -3.97 -18.45
N ILE A 175 5.74 -4.93 -19.17
CA ILE A 175 6.46 -5.93 -19.98
C ILE A 175 6.06 -5.75 -21.44
N ASP A 176 7.02 -5.47 -22.31
CA ASP A 176 6.86 -5.36 -23.77
C ASP A 176 5.73 -4.43 -24.23
N ALA A 177 5.31 -3.46 -23.38
CA ALA A 177 4.19 -2.55 -23.58
C ALA A 177 2.84 -3.23 -23.87
N ASN A 178 2.67 -4.49 -23.51
CA ASN A 178 1.43 -5.24 -23.69
C ASN A 178 0.90 -5.91 -22.42
N GLU A 179 1.68 -5.87 -21.35
CA GLU A 179 1.34 -6.42 -20.05
C GLU A 179 1.85 -5.53 -18.94
N ALA A 180 1.09 -5.39 -17.86
CA ALA A 180 1.50 -4.61 -16.71
C ALA A 180 1.08 -5.25 -15.38
N VAL A 181 1.81 -4.88 -14.33
CA VAL A 181 1.46 -5.15 -12.94
C VAL A 181 1.50 -3.82 -12.19
N LEU A 182 0.47 -3.53 -11.42
CA LEU A 182 0.46 -2.45 -10.44
C LEU A 182 -0.15 -2.93 -9.12
N GLY A 183 0.19 -2.26 -8.03
CA GLY A 183 -0.39 -2.63 -6.73
C GLY A 183 0.28 -1.94 -5.56
N SER A 184 0.09 -2.51 -4.41
CA SER A 184 0.65 -1.97 -3.17
C SER A 184 2.10 -2.40 -2.92
N GLN A 185 2.58 -3.46 -3.57
CA GLN A 185 3.90 -4.04 -3.36
C GLN A 185 5.01 -3.08 -3.79
N ASN A 186 5.83 -2.63 -2.84
CA ASN A 186 7.11 -2.00 -3.16
C ASN A 186 8.09 -3.03 -3.73
N PHE A 187 9.09 -2.59 -4.48
CA PHE A 187 10.21 -3.44 -4.88
C PHE A 187 11.17 -3.63 -3.69
N ASP A 188 10.66 -4.34 -2.70
CA ASP A 188 11.22 -4.52 -1.37
C ASP A 188 11.04 -5.98 -0.93
N TRP A 189 12.11 -6.59 -0.44
CA TRP A 189 12.09 -7.97 0.02
C TRP A 189 11.01 -8.24 1.09
N ARG A 190 10.69 -7.23 1.94
CA ARG A 190 9.64 -7.33 2.96
C ARG A 190 8.24 -7.37 2.34
N SER A 191 8.04 -6.64 1.26
CA SER A 191 6.76 -6.62 0.53
C SER A 191 6.38 -7.99 -0.04
N LEU A 192 7.37 -8.82 -0.39
CA LEU A 192 7.12 -10.15 -0.94
C LEU A 192 7.08 -11.28 0.10
N SER A 193 7.30 -11.00 1.40
CA SER A 193 7.38 -12.07 2.43
C SER A 193 6.91 -11.68 3.83
N GLN A 194 6.81 -10.39 4.15
CA GLN A 194 6.57 -9.91 5.51
C GLN A 194 5.43 -8.90 5.63
N ILE A 195 4.81 -8.55 4.52
CA ILE A 195 3.78 -7.51 4.43
C ILE A 195 2.57 -8.08 3.69
N GLN A 196 1.36 -7.72 4.13
CA GLN A 196 0.14 -8.06 3.39
C GLN A 196 -0.07 -7.04 2.27
N GLU A 197 -0.05 -7.51 1.03
CA GLU A 197 -0.13 -6.68 -0.17
C GLU A 197 -1.13 -7.27 -1.17
N LEU A 198 -1.63 -6.42 -2.07
CA LEU A 198 -2.44 -6.81 -3.20
C LEU A 198 -2.03 -6.03 -4.45
N GLY A 199 -1.83 -6.73 -5.54
CA GLY A 199 -1.56 -6.16 -6.86
C GLY A 199 -2.45 -6.80 -7.91
N VAL A 200 -2.42 -6.24 -9.10
CA VAL A 200 -3.14 -6.74 -10.26
C VAL A 200 -2.24 -6.74 -11.48
N ARG A 201 -2.23 -7.87 -12.18
CA ARG A 201 -1.64 -8.06 -13.49
C ARG A 201 -2.73 -7.89 -14.54
N PHE A 202 -2.44 -7.17 -15.62
CA PHE A 202 -3.43 -6.95 -16.68
C PHE A 202 -2.79 -6.84 -18.06
N ARG A 203 -3.59 -7.24 -19.08
CA ARG A 203 -3.29 -7.21 -20.50
C ARG A 203 -4.46 -6.57 -21.24
N ALA A 204 -4.54 -5.27 -21.20
CA ALA A 204 -5.57 -4.49 -21.88
C ALA A 204 -4.88 -3.30 -22.55
N PRO A 205 -4.92 -3.20 -23.89
CA PRO A 205 -4.06 -2.28 -24.64
C PRO A 205 -4.19 -0.81 -24.22
N ALA A 206 -5.42 -0.31 -23.99
CA ALA A 206 -5.60 1.08 -23.60
C ALA A 206 -5.12 1.35 -22.17
N ALA A 207 -5.38 0.44 -21.20
CA ALA A 207 -4.90 0.59 -19.82
C ALA A 207 -3.38 0.46 -19.73
N VAL A 208 -2.79 -0.49 -20.47
CA VAL A 208 -1.32 -0.64 -20.56
C VAL A 208 -0.71 0.58 -21.22
N GLY A 209 -1.29 1.08 -22.34
CA GLY A 209 -0.84 2.29 -23.03
C GLY A 209 -0.94 3.54 -22.16
N ALA A 210 -2.00 3.67 -21.36
CA ALA A 210 -2.16 4.76 -20.40
C ALA A 210 -1.08 4.70 -19.30
N LEU A 211 -0.79 3.52 -18.75
CA LEU A 211 0.29 3.35 -17.76
C LEU A 211 1.67 3.61 -18.37
N GLN A 212 1.88 3.20 -19.64
CA GLN A 212 3.10 3.50 -20.38
C GLN A 212 3.27 5.02 -20.55
N ALA A 213 2.20 5.76 -20.90
CA ALA A 213 2.25 7.20 -21.02
C ALA A 213 2.62 7.89 -19.69
N VAL A 214 2.11 7.37 -18.56
CA VAL A 214 2.52 7.83 -17.21
C VAL A 214 4.01 7.58 -17.00
N PHE A 215 4.50 6.36 -17.30
CA PHE A 215 5.91 6.03 -17.17
C PHE A 215 6.79 6.95 -18.02
N ASP A 216 6.46 7.12 -19.30
CA ASP A 216 7.28 7.91 -20.23
C ASP A 216 7.33 9.39 -19.85
N ALA A 217 6.23 9.96 -19.33
CA ALA A 217 6.20 11.33 -18.79
C ALA A 217 7.09 11.49 -17.56
N ASP A 218 7.00 10.54 -16.61
CA ASP A 218 7.82 10.54 -15.39
C ASP A 218 9.30 10.28 -15.72
N TRP A 219 9.57 9.42 -16.71
CA TRP A 219 10.92 9.12 -17.22
C TRP A 219 11.58 10.34 -17.88
N ALA A 220 10.83 11.08 -18.67
CA ALA A 220 11.29 12.33 -19.29
C ALA A 220 11.52 13.41 -18.23
N ALA A 221 10.64 13.51 -17.22
CA ALA A 221 10.82 14.42 -16.10
C ALA A 221 12.09 14.14 -15.29
N ALA A 222 12.48 12.87 -15.13
CA ALA A 222 13.75 12.51 -14.52
C ALA A 222 14.99 12.96 -15.33
N ALA A 223 14.82 13.21 -16.64
CA ALA A 223 15.83 13.84 -17.50
C ALA A 223 15.75 15.39 -17.54
N GLY A 224 14.84 15.99 -16.77
CA GLY A 224 14.68 17.44 -16.68
C GLY A 224 13.59 18.03 -17.59
N GLU A 225 12.82 17.21 -18.30
CA GLU A 225 11.66 17.67 -19.04
C GLU A 225 10.51 18.05 -18.11
N LYS A 226 9.58 18.86 -18.62
CA LYS A 226 8.40 19.25 -17.85
C LYS A 226 7.35 18.14 -17.88
N LEU A 227 6.75 17.88 -16.73
CA LEU A 227 5.55 17.03 -16.66
C LEU A 227 4.40 17.62 -17.46
N PRO A 228 3.48 16.80 -17.98
CA PRO A 228 2.22 17.27 -18.55
C PRO A 228 1.46 18.18 -17.58
N ALA A 229 0.67 19.11 -18.11
CA ALA A 229 -0.14 20.02 -17.30
C ALA A 229 -1.57 20.12 -17.86
N PRO A 230 -2.38 19.07 -17.77
CA PRO A 230 -3.75 19.06 -18.28
C PRO A 230 -4.65 20.01 -17.49
N ALA A 231 -5.72 20.51 -18.11
CA ALA A 231 -6.78 21.20 -17.41
C ALA A 231 -7.46 20.23 -16.42
N LEU A 232 -7.76 20.69 -15.20
CA LEU A 232 -8.37 19.89 -14.13
C LEU A 232 -9.68 19.24 -14.59
N GLU A 233 -10.50 19.94 -15.36
CA GLU A 233 -11.75 19.42 -15.93
C GLU A 233 -11.49 18.19 -16.83
N ALA A 234 -10.47 18.24 -17.68
CA ALA A 234 -10.11 17.12 -18.56
C ALA A 234 -9.60 15.91 -17.74
N ALA A 235 -8.79 16.15 -16.71
CA ALA A 235 -8.31 15.11 -15.82
C ALA A 235 -9.44 14.48 -14.98
N SER A 236 -10.47 15.24 -14.63
CA SER A 236 -11.58 14.82 -13.78
C SER A 236 -12.73 14.11 -14.52
N ARG A 237 -12.62 13.91 -15.83
CA ARG A 237 -13.62 13.16 -16.60
C ARG A 237 -13.68 11.71 -16.14
N ALA A 238 -14.84 11.07 -16.35
CA ALA A 238 -14.97 9.64 -16.09
C ALA A 238 -14.03 8.85 -17.01
N PRO A 239 -13.27 7.89 -16.48
CA PRO A 239 -12.41 7.05 -17.29
C PRO A 239 -13.22 6.17 -18.24
N ALA A 240 -12.70 5.97 -19.46
CA ALA A 240 -13.27 5.03 -20.39
C ALA A 240 -12.82 3.62 -20.05
N LEU A 241 -13.78 2.73 -19.78
CA LEU A 241 -13.53 1.34 -19.48
C LEU A 241 -13.37 0.52 -20.78
N GLU A 242 -12.27 -0.21 -20.92
CA GLU A 242 -12.08 -1.17 -22.01
C GLU A 242 -12.30 -2.62 -21.55
N ALA A 243 -12.54 -3.52 -22.50
CA ALA A 243 -12.73 -4.93 -22.21
C ALA A 243 -11.39 -5.62 -21.82
N ALA A 244 -11.43 -6.42 -20.76
CA ALA A 244 -10.34 -7.28 -20.30
C ALA A 244 -10.91 -8.66 -19.93
N GLY A 245 -11.15 -9.49 -20.92
CA GLY A 245 -11.91 -10.74 -20.77
C GLY A 245 -13.36 -10.48 -20.38
N ALA A 246 -13.82 -11.08 -19.28
CA ALA A 246 -15.15 -10.85 -18.73
C ALA A 246 -15.30 -9.57 -17.90
N SER A 247 -14.19 -8.88 -17.63
CA SER A 247 -14.16 -7.60 -16.91
C SER A 247 -14.01 -6.43 -17.89
N ARG A 248 -14.29 -5.22 -17.40
CA ARG A 248 -13.89 -3.96 -18.05
C ARG A 248 -12.99 -3.19 -17.09
N ILE A 249 -11.93 -2.60 -17.61
CA ILE A 249 -10.95 -1.91 -16.78
C ILE A 249 -10.60 -0.51 -17.31
N ALA A 250 -10.13 0.35 -16.42
CA ALA A 250 -9.52 1.62 -16.78
C ALA A 250 -8.37 1.95 -15.82
N LEU A 251 -7.26 2.45 -16.38
CA LEU A 251 -6.18 3.06 -15.60
C LEU A 251 -6.60 4.46 -15.17
N VAL A 252 -6.31 4.79 -13.91
CA VAL A 252 -6.42 6.14 -13.36
C VAL A 252 -5.16 6.46 -12.56
N ALA A 253 -4.86 7.74 -12.38
CA ALA A 253 -3.64 8.15 -11.69
C ALA A 253 -3.81 9.50 -10.97
N SER A 254 -2.84 9.87 -10.17
CA SER A 254 -2.71 11.16 -9.49
C SER A 254 -1.26 11.68 -9.57
N PRO A 255 -1.01 12.97 -9.32
CA PRO A 255 -1.99 14.04 -9.12
C PRO A 255 -2.53 14.61 -10.45
N PRO A 256 -3.70 15.27 -10.44
CA PRO A 256 -4.41 15.63 -11.66
C PRO A 256 -3.63 16.58 -12.57
N HIS A 257 -2.80 17.44 -12.02
CA HIS A 257 -2.04 18.46 -12.74
C HIS A 257 -0.77 17.96 -13.44
N THR A 258 -0.50 16.64 -13.41
CA THR A 258 0.68 16.02 -14.04
C THR A 258 0.32 14.82 -14.91
N LEU A 259 -0.95 14.63 -15.24
CA LEU A 259 -1.42 13.46 -15.98
C LEU A 259 -1.19 13.61 -17.48
N PRO A 260 -0.71 12.58 -18.17
CA PRO A 260 -0.72 12.54 -19.63
C PRO A 260 -2.13 12.61 -20.21
N ALA A 261 -2.23 13.06 -21.47
CA ALA A 261 -3.51 13.08 -22.16
C ALA A 261 -4.18 11.69 -22.16
N GLY A 262 -5.47 11.66 -21.86
CA GLY A 262 -6.25 10.41 -21.80
C GLY A 262 -6.17 9.64 -20.47
N VAL A 263 -5.30 10.03 -19.56
CA VAL A 263 -5.27 9.49 -18.19
C VAL A 263 -6.14 10.34 -17.27
N GLN A 264 -7.06 9.74 -16.55
CA GLN A 264 -7.98 10.43 -15.64
C GLN A 264 -7.50 10.38 -14.19
N TRP A 265 -7.94 11.38 -13.43
CA TRP A 265 -7.67 11.47 -12.01
C TRP A 265 -8.44 10.43 -11.22
N ASP A 266 -7.76 9.75 -10.30
CA ASP A 266 -8.31 8.65 -9.51
C ASP A 266 -9.37 9.10 -8.48
N LEU A 267 -9.22 10.26 -7.80
CA LEU A 267 -10.12 10.66 -6.73
C LEU A 267 -11.59 10.81 -7.15
N PRO A 268 -11.94 11.53 -8.22
CA PRO A 268 -13.34 11.61 -8.66
C PRO A 268 -13.91 10.26 -9.06
N ALA A 269 -13.07 9.38 -9.65
CA ALA A 269 -13.48 8.05 -10.05
C ALA A 269 -13.80 7.16 -8.84
N VAL A 270 -12.97 7.20 -7.79
CA VAL A 270 -13.19 6.49 -6.52
C VAL A 270 -14.45 6.99 -5.81
N VAL A 271 -14.64 8.31 -5.70
CA VAL A 271 -15.86 8.90 -5.12
C VAL A 271 -17.10 8.41 -5.87
N LYS A 272 -17.06 8.42 -7.21
CA LYS A 272 -18.17 7.93 -8.05
C LYS A 272 -18.49 6.45 -7.81
N LEU A 273 -17.48 5.59 -7.64
CA LEU A 273 -17.70 4.17 -7.29
C LEU A 273 -18.44 4.04 -5.95
N ILE A 274 -18.03 4.78 -4.93
CA ILE A 274 -18.68 4.76 -3.61
C ILE A 274 -20.11 5.31 -3.69
N ASP A 275 -20.32 6.39 -4.43
CA ASP A 275 -21.64 7.00 -4.57
C ASP A 275 -22.61 6.14 -5.39
N ALA A 276 -22.11 5.25 -6.26
CA ALA A 276 -22.90 4.29 -7.02
C ALA A 276 -23.26 3.01 -6.22
N ALA A 277 -22.66 2.80 -5.05
CA ALA A 277 -22.88 1.62 -4.22
C ALA A 277 -24.35 1.48 -3.78
N THR A 278 -24.86 0.23 -3.82
CA THR A 278 -26.24 -0.12 -3.46
C THR A 278 -26.35 -1.08 -2.28
N ARG A 279 -25.32 -1.88 -2.00
CA ARG A 279 -25.32 -2.91 -0.95
C ARG A 279 -24.12 -2.80 -0.01
N THR A 280 -22.90 -2.78 -0.56
CA THR A 280 -21.68 -2.87 0.22
C THR A 280 -20.58 -1.97 -0.33
N VAL A 281 -19.84 -1.33 0.57
CA VAL A 281 -18.54 -0.69 0.28
C VAL A 281 -17.53 -1.24 1.25
N ARG A 282 -16.45 -1.82 0.74
CA ARG A 282 -15.35 -2.36 1.54
C ARG A 282 -14.05 -1.74 1.12
N VAL A 283 -13.31 -1.23 2.09
CA VAL A 283 -12.05 -0.49 1.86
C VAL A 283 -10.96 -1.06 2.74
N GLN A 284 -9.81 -1.34 2.17
CA GLN A 284 -8.58 -1.55 2.95
C GLN A 284 -7.50 -0.58 2.48
N VAL A 285 -6.85 0.09 3.44
CA VAL A 285 -5.71 1.00 3.21
C VAL A 285 -4.72 0.91 4.36
N LEU A 286 -3.46 1.29 4.11
CA LEU A 286 -2.47 1.42 5.17
C LEU A 286 -2.87 2.52 6.16
N THR A 287 -3.22 3.70 5.62
CA THR A 287 -3.56 4.90 6.40
C THR A 287 -4.84 5.54 5.87
N TYR A 288 -5.63 6.07 6.80
CA TYR A 288 -6.84 6.82 6.55
C TYR A 288 -6.79 8.14 7.32
N ARG A 289 -6.80 9.26 6.61
CA ARG A 289 -6.75 10.58 7.22
C ARG A 289 -7.56 11.60 6.41
N PRO A 290 -8.77 11.95 6.86
CA PRO A 290 -9.63 12.93 6.18
C PRO A 290 -9.20 14.39 6.38
N THR A 291 -8.08 14.64 7.03
CA THR A 291 -7.45 15.96 7.14
C THR A 291 -6.03 15.89 6.61
N GLY A 292 -5.62 16.86 5.78
CA GLY A 292 -4.25 16.97 5.31
C GLY A 292 -3.26 17.25 6.44
N ARG A 293 -1.97 17.05 6.18
CA ARG A 293 -0.89 17.26 7.18
C ARG A 293 -0.82 18.70 7.69
N GLY A 294 -1.25 19.68 6.90
CA GLY A 294 -1.34 21.10 7.25
C GLY A 294 -2.68 21.52 7.87
N GLY A 295 -3.58 20.58 8.17
CA GLY A 295 -4.94 20.90 8.65
C GLY A 295 -5.93 21.19 7.52
N GLU A 296 -5.50 21.10 6.25
CA GLU A 296 -6.37 21.23 5.09
C GLU A 296 -7.39 20.09 5.06
N GLY A 297 -8.66 20.40 4.82
CA GLY A 297 -9.74 19.42 4.72
C GLY A 297 -9.51 18.48 3.53
N PHE A 298 -9.61 17.17 3.75
CA PHE A 298 -9.68 16.14 2.73
C PHE A 298 -10.84 15.21 3.07
N THR A 299 -12.04 15.70 2.89
CA THR A 299 -13.26 15.04 3.36
C THR A 299 -13.98 14.23 2.29
N GLN A 300 -13.60 14.36 1.01
CA GLN A 300 -14.33 13.79 -0.13
C GLN A 300 -14.60 12.29 0.02
N LEU A 301 -13.60 11.51 0.46
CA LEU A 301 -13.75 10.07 0.66
C LEU A 301 -14.51 9.74 1.94
N ASP A 302 -14.29 10.48 3.03
CA ASP A 302 -15.04 10.34 4.29
C ASP A 302 -16.53 10.64 4.08
N GLU A 303 -16.82 11.74 3.40
CA GLU A 303 -18.20 12.13 3.05
C GLU A 303 -18.87 11.11 2.12
N ALA A 304 -18.14 10.55 1.14
CA ALA A 304 -18.68 9.53 0.26
C ALA A 304 -19.07 8.26 1.05
N LEU A 305 -18.22 7.81 1.99
CA LEU A 305 -18.55 6.68 2.88
C LEU A 305 -19.79 6.96 3.75
N ARG A 306 -19.89 8.19 4.30
CA ARG A 306 -21.06 8.60 5.09
C ARG A 306 -22.33 8.62 4.25
N ARG A 307 -22.30 9.25 3.06
CA ARG A 307 -23.44 9.24 2.13
C ARG A 307 -23.85 7.82 1.75
N ALA A 308 -22.89 6.91 1.53
CA ALA A 308 -23.22 5.50 1.26
C ALA A 308 -23.96 4.87 2.44
N ALA A 309 -23.49 5.05 3.67
CA ALA A 309 -24.16 4.53 4.88
C ALA A 309 -25.55 5.14 5.10
N GLU A 310 -25.73 6.44 4.82
CA GLU A 310 -27.03 7.12 4.86
C GLU A 310 -28.02 6.58 3.83
N ARG A 311 -27.56 6.12 2.67
CA ARG A 311 -28.38 5.41 1.68
C ARG A 311 -28.73 3.97 2.08
N GLY A 312 -28.19 3.47 3.19
CA GLY A 312 -28.41 2.09 3.67
C GLY A 312 -27.39 1.07 3.14
N VAL A 313 -26.26 1.53 2.61
CA VAL A 313 -25.14 0.68 2.17
C VAL A 313 -24.34 0.23 3.40
N ALA A 314 -23.96 -1.04 3.48
CA ALA A 314 -23.07 -1.55 4.51
C ALA A 314 -21.62 -1.17 4.17
N VAL A 315 -21.01 -0.33 5.02
CA VAL A 315 -19.64 0.16 4.81
C VAL A 315 -18.69 -0.52 5.79
N SER A 316 -17.56 -1.03 5.29
CA SER A 316 -16.49 -1.62 6.10
C SER A 316 -15.15 -1.00 5.75
N LEU A 317 -14.46 -0.43 6.73
CA LEU A 317 -13.13 0.15 6.59
C LEU A 317 -12.12 -0.64 7.43
N LEU A 318 -11.08 -1.15 6.77
CA LEU A 318 -9.95 -1.84 7.39
C LEU A 318 -8.68 -1.01 7.20
N VAL A 319 -8.01 -0.68 8.30
CA VAL A 319 -6.77 0.14 8.30
C VAL A 319 -5.66 -0.65 8.97
N SER A 320 -4.41 -0.38 8.60
CA SER A 320 -3.28 -0.95 9.32
C SER A 320 -3.08 -0.27 10.68
N ASP A 321 -2.50 -1.00 11.63
CA ASP A 321 -2.01 -0.46 12.90
C ASP A 321 -0.76 0.44 12.73
N TRP A 322 -0.27 0.61 11.50
CA TRP A 322 0.96 1.34 11.17
C TRP A 322 0.99 2.80 11.65
N ALA A 323 -0.09 3.53 11.47
CA ALA A 323 -0.13 4.98 11.68
C ALA A 323 -1.13 5.40 12.76
N MET A 324 -1.26 4.61 13.84
CA MET A 324 -2.19 4.87 14.94
C MET A 324 -1.72 5.98 15.91
N GLY A 325 -0.86 6.91 15.46
CA GLY A 325 -0.45 8.08 16.24
C GLY A 325 -1.59 9.06 16.50
N LYS A 326 -1.28 10.12 17.28
CA LYS A 326 -2.25 11.17 17.63
C LYS A 326 -3.02 11.69 16.41
N GLY A 327 -4.34 11.69 16.49
CA GLY A 327 -5.28 12.17 15.47
C GLY A 327 -5.78 11.10 14.49
N SER A 328 -5.00 10.09 14.13
CA SER A 328 -5.48 9.05 13.20
C SER A 328 -6.60 8.21 13.82
N ILE A 329 -6.45 7.83 15.08
CA ILE A 329 -7.46 7.05 15.79
C ILE A 329 -8.75 7.83 15.99
N ASP A 330 -8.69 9.15 16.19
CA ASP A 330 -9.87 9.97 16.43
C ASP A 330 -10.77 10.04 15.19
N HIS A 331 -10.18 10.04 13.98
CA HIS A 331 -10.96 9.94 12.74
C HIS A 331 -11.66 8.58 12.61
N LEU A 332 -10.99 7.49 12.97
CA LEU A 332 -11.59 6.15 12.95
C LEU A 332 -12.71 6.00 13.97
N ARG A 333 -12.54 6.57 15.18
CA ARG A 333 -13.58 6.61 16.21
C ARG A 333 -14.78 7.44 15.76
N ALA A 334 -14.55 8.60 15.16
CA ALA A 334 -15.61 9.45 14.62
C ALA A 334 -16.44 8.73 13.54
N LEU A 335 -15.76 7.98 12.67
CA LEU A 335 -16.41 7.18 11.64
C LEU A 335 -17.19 5.99 12.25
N SER A 336 -16.64 5.33 13.27
CA SER A 336 -17.31 4.27 14.03
C SER A 336 -18.53 4.78 14.79
N LEU A 337 -18.43 5.99 15.40
CA LEU A 337 -19.57 6.66 16.06
C LEU A 337 -20.69 6.92 15.07
N PHE A 338 -20.39 7.53 13.93
CA PHE A 338 -21.36 7.76 12.87
C PHE A 338 -22.01 6.44 12.41
N GLY A 339 -21.22 5.38 12.23
CA GLY A 339 -21.72 4.06 11.89
C GLY A 339 -22.68 3.48 12.95
N ARG A 340 -22.41 3.69 14.24
CA ARG A 340 -23.31 3.31 15.34
C ARG A 340 -24.63 4.07 15.27
N GLU A 341 -24.59 5.37 15.01
CA GLU A 341 -25.79 6.21 14.86
C GLU A 341 -26.68 5.72 13.69
N GLN A 342 -26.06 5.35 12.55
CA GLN A 342 -26.80 4.75 11.43
C GLN A 342 -27.48 3.44 11.83
N ARG A 343 -26.81 2.57 12.62
CA ARG A 343 -27.40 1.31 13.10
C ARG A 343 -28.57 1.55 14.07
N LEU A 344 -28.50 2.57 14.93
CA LEU A 344 -29.62 2.98 15.75
C LEU A 344 -30.81 3.44 14.89
N ALA A 345 -30.55 4.04 13.74
CA ALA A 345 -31.55 4.39 12.73
C ALA A 345 -31.96 3.19 11.83
N ARG A 346 -31.62 1.95 12.22
CA ARG A 346 -31.93 0.70 11.51
C ARG A 346 -31.31 0.61 10.10
N ARG A 347 -30.16 1.22 9.89
CA ARG A 347 -29.32 1.08 8.68
C ARG A 347 -28.09 0.22 9.00
N PRO A 348 -27.43 -0.42 8.02
CA PRO A 348 -26.21 -1.21 8.27
C PRO A 348 -25.08 -0.38 8.90
N GLY A 349 -24.93 0.87 8.49
CA GLY A 349 -23.93 1.81 9.01
C GLY A 349 -22.50 1.51 8.54
N ILE A 350 -21.54 2.07 9.27
CA ILE A 350 -20.10 1.91 9.03
C ILE A 350 -19.49 1.08 10.16
N LEU A 351 -18.71 0.07 9.80
CA LEU A 351 -17.85 -0.69 10.71
C LEU A 351 -16.39 -0.40 10.39
N VAL A 352 -15.59 -0.22 11.42
CA VAL A 352 -14.17 0.09 11.29
C VAL A 352 -13.35 -0.95 12.05
N LYS A 353 -12.31 -1.50 11.41
CA LYS A 353 -11.34 -2.38 12.07
C LYS A 353 -9.91 -1.94 11.79
N VAL A 354 -9.02 -2.30 12.69
CA VAL A 354 -7.57 -2.18 12.53
C VAL A 354 -6.98 -3.58 12.39
N LEU A 355 -6.15 -3.78 11.37
CA LEU A 355 -5.43 -5.04 11.19
C LEU A 355 -4.11 -4.98 11.94
N VAL A 356 -3.99 -5.80 12.97
CA VAL A 356 -2.81 -5.90 13.86
C VAL A 356 -2.09 -7.20 13.57
N ILE A 357 -0.98 -7.13 12.84
CA ILE A 357 -0.16 -8.30 12.51
C ILE A 357 0.92 -8.44 13.58
N PRO A 358 0.99 -9.56 14.30
CA PRO A 358 1.96 -9.75 15.37
C PRO A 358 3.40 -9.56 14.89
N ALA A 359 4.24 -8.91 15.72
CA ALA A 359 5.65 -8.81 15.47
C ALA A 359 6.32 -10.20 15.53
N LEU A 360 7.44 -10.35 14.83
CA LEU A 360 8.30 -11.51 14.95
C LEU A 360 9.15 -11.39 16.22
N GLU A 361 9.63 -12.52 16.75
CA GLU A 361 10.59 -12.53 17.86
C GLU A 361 11.84 -11.70 17.51
N LYS A 362 12.42 -11.94 16.33
CA LYS A 362 13.42 -11.04 15.75
C LYS A 362 12.70 -9.94 14.98
N CYS A 363 12.72 -8.73 15.51
CA CYS A 363 12.10 -7.59 14.87
C CYS A 363 12.70 -7.30 13.48
N ILE A 364 11.82 -7.14 12.48
CA ILE A 364 12.16 -6.67 11.13
C ILE A 364 11.57 -5.27 10.99
N PRO A 365 12.39 -4.22 10.82
CA PRO A 365 11.89 -2.86 10.66
C PRO A 365 10.94 -2.74 9.45
N PHE A 366 9.84 -2.01 9.61
CA PHE A 366 8.85 -1.74 8.56
C PHE A 366 8.16 -2.99 7.98
N ALA A 367 8.23 -4.13 8.68
CA ALA A 367 7.52 -5.36 8.36
C ALA A 367 6.23 -5.54 9.18
N ARG A 368 5.51 -6.64 8.97
CA ARG A 368 4.30 -7.02 9.70
C ARG A 368 3.19 -5.97 9.59
N VAL A 369 2.97 -5.49 8.36
CA VAL A 369 2.09 -4.38 8.03
C VAL A 369 0.99 -4.84 7.09
N ALA A 370 -0.23 -4.34 7.26
CA ALA A 370 -1.29 -4.42 6.27
C ALA A 370 -1.11 -3.25 5.29
N HIS A 371 -0.60 -3.52 4.10
CA HIS A 371 -0.21 -2.47 3.16
C HIS A 371 -1.03 -2.48 1.86
N ALA A 372 -1.93 -3.44 1.68
CA ALA A 372 -2.85 -3.47 0.54
C ALA A 372 -3.73 -2.20 0.51
N LYS A 373 -4.01 -1.69 -0.69
CA LYS A 373 -4.83 -0.50 -0.92
C LYS A 373 -5.83 -0.78 -2.02
N TYR A 374 -7.07 -0.98 -1.62
CA TYR A 374 -8.16 -1.27 -2.55
C TYR A 374 -9.53 -0.89 -1.98
N LEU A 375 -10.47 -0.78 -2.90
CA LEU A 375 -11.89 -0.63 -2.65
C LEU A 375 -12.63 -1.69 -3.44
N VAL A 376 -13.68 -2.27 -2.87
CA VAL A 376 -14.64 -3.09 -3.61
C VAL A 376 -16.06 -2.65 -3.28
N VAL A 377 -16.90 -2.53 -4.31
CA VAL A 377 -18.29 -2.09 -4.24
C VAL A 377 -19.18 -3.20 -4.77
N ASP A 378 -20.13 -3.60 -3.94
CA ASP A 378 -21.18 -4.59 -4.26
C ASP A 378 -20.66 -5.97 -4.75
N GLY A 379 -19.33 -6.24 -4.60
CA GLY A 379 -18.66 -7.41 -5.18
C GLY A 379 -18.59 -7.39 -6.72
N ALA A 380 -18.92 -6.26 -7.35
CA ALA A 380 -19.04 -6.10 -8.80
C ALA A 380 -18.06 -5.07 -9.39
N GLU A 381 -17.63 -4.10 -8.59
CA GLU A 381 -16.66 -3.07 -8.95
C GLU A 381 -15.49 -3.12 -7.96
N ALA A 382 -14.27 -2.95 -8.45
CA ALA A 382 -13.09 -2.85 -7.60
C ALA A 382 -12.15 -1.73 -8.07
N PHE A 383 -11.38 -1.20 -7.13
CA PHE A 383 -10.27 -0.29 -7.38
C PHE A 383 -9.05 -0.81 -6.63
N VAL A 384 -8.00 -1.18 -7.35
CA VAL A 384 -6.71 -1.61 -6.79
C VAL A 384 -5.68 -0.53 -7.08
N SER A 385 -4.97 -0.05 -6.07
CA SER A 385 -4.19 1.18 -6.18
C SER A 385 -2.90 1.17 -5.37
N THR A 386 -2.08 2.19 -5.62
CA THR A 386 -0.92 2.52 -4.80
C THR A 386 -1.24 3.56 -3.73
N SER A 387 -2.42 4.20 -3.76
CA SER A 387 -2.79 5.35 -2.93
C SER A 387 -3.27 4.96 -1.54
N ASN A 388 -2.71 5.57 -0.48
CA ASN A 388 -3.37 5.65 0.82
C ASN A 388 -4.46 6.73 0.80
N TRP A 389 -5.36 6.70 1.78
CA TRP A 389 -6.46 7.66 1.87
C TRP A 389 -6.06 8.87 2.72
N GLU A 390 -5.10 9.61 2.21
CA GLU A 390 -4.64 10.91 2.70
C GLU A 390 -4.55 11.88 1.51
N ARG A 391 -4.68 13.19 1.75
CA ARG A 391 -4.73 14.24 0.72
C ARG A 391 -3.56 14.19 -0.25
N ASP A 392 -2.34 14.10 0.29
CA ASP A 392 -1.10 14.18 -0.51
C ASP A 392 -1.02 13.07 -1.58
N TYR A 393 -1.67 11.91 -1.36
CA TYR A 393 -1.67 10.81 -2.33
C TYR A 393 -2.50 11.11 -3.57
N PHE A 394 -3.53 11.94 -3.45
CA PHE A 394 -4.41 12.29 -4.56
C PHE A 394 -4.06 13.61 -5.22
N PHE A 395 -3.46 14.56 -4.49
CA PHE A 395 -3.24 15.92 -4.96
C PHE A 395 -1.78 16.26 -5.25
N GLU A 396 -0.82 15.51 -4.73
CA GLU A 396 0.60 15.88 -4.77
C GLU A 396 1.51 14.75 -5.24
N SER A 397 1.23 13.50 -4.85
CA SER A 397 2.11 12.36 -5.12
C SER A 397 1.67 11.60 -6.38
N ARG A 398 2.65 11.08 -7.14
CA ARG A 398 2.37 10.15 -8.23
C ARG A 398 1.86 8.84 -7.66
N ASN A 399 0.61 8.51 -7.95
CA ASN A 399 0.02 7.22 -7.73
C ASN A 399 -0.68 6.72 -8.99
N VAL A 400 -0.92 5.42 -9.04
CA VAL A 400 -1.67 4.76 -10.12
C VAL A 400 -2.66 3.78 -9.53
N GLY A 401 -3.74 3.52 -10.23
CA GLY A 401 -4.76 2.56 -9.84
C GLY A 401 -5.53 2.02 -11.03
N LEU A 402 -6.10 0.85 -10.86
CA LEU A 402 -6.94 0.19 -11.85
C LEU A 402 -8.37 0.08 -11.33
N ILE A 403 -9.31 0.64 -12.06
CA ILE A 403 -10.75 0.38 -11.87
C ILE A 403 -11.08 -0.89 -12.63
N ILE A 404 -11.85 -1.78 -11.99
CA ILE A 404 -12.23 -3.08 -12.52
C ILE A 404 -13.73 -3.24 -12.34
N SER A 405 -14.45 -3.45 -13.43
CA SER A 405 -15.91 -3.60 -13.47
C SER A 405 -16.30 -4.96 -14.01
N GLY A 406 -17.10 -5.68 -13.26
CA GLY A 406 -17.62 -7.00 -13.66
C GLY A 406 -16.56 -8.12 -13.70
N GLY A 407 -16.97 -9.29 -14.19
CA GLY A 407 -16.14 -10.50 -14.20
C GLY A 407 -15.91 -11.07 -12.79
N VAL A 408 -14.86 -11.87 -12.63
CA VAL A 408 -14.59 -12.58 -11.36
C VAL A 408 -13.71 -11.79 -10.39
N VAL A 409 -12.92 -10.82 -10.90
CA VAL A 409 -11.89 -10.15 -10.11
C VAL A 409 -12.46 -9.30 -8.98
N PRO A 410 -13.54 -8.49 -9.14
CA PRO A 410 -14.13 -7.78 -8.00
C PRO A 410 -14.60 -8.72 -6.90
N ALA A 411 -15.19 -9.88 -7.25
CA ALA A 411 -15.59 -10.88 -6.26
C ALA A 411 -14.38 -11.52 -5.55
N GLN A 412 -13.24 -11.70 -6.23
CA GLN A 412 -11.98 -12.13 -5.59
C GLN A 412 -11.43 -11.09 -4.63
N VAL A 413 -11.48 -9.79 -4.99
CA VAL A 413 -11.10 -8.68 -4.08
C VAL A 413 -12.03 -8.66 -2.87
N ASP A 414 -13.33 -8.90 -3.06
CA ASP A 414 -14.32 -9.00 -2.01
C ASP A 414 -14.03 -10.17 -1.05
N ALA A 415 -13.70 -11.34 -1.59
CA ALA A 415 -13.31 -12.51 -0.81
C ALA A 415 -12.00 -12.29 -0.04
N PHE A 416 -11.01 -11.61 -0.66
CA PHE A 416 -9.77 -11.20 -0.02
C PHE A 416 -10.03 -10.28 1.18
N PHE A 417 -10.92 -9.27 1.02
CA PHE A 417 -11.34 -8.42 2.12
C PHE A 417 -12.01 -9.21 3.23
N GLU A 418 -13.02 -10.03 2.92
CA GLU A 418 -13.80 -10.78 3.89
C GLU A 418 -12.96 -11.74 4.72
N SER A 419 -12.02 -12.46 4.11
CA SER A 419 -11.11 -13.35 4.81
C SER A 419 -10.22 -12.57 5.79
N THR A 420 -9.64 -11.45 5.34
CA THR A 420 -8.84 -10.55 6.19
C THR A 420 -9.68 -9.95 7.32
N TRP A 421 -10.89 -9.47 7.00
CA TRP A 421 -11.83 -8.86 7.94
C TRP A 421 -12.28 -9.79 9.06
N ARG A 422 -12.43 -11.10 8.75
CA ARG A 422 -12.82 -12.15 9.71
C ARG A 422 -11.63 -12.80 10.41
N SER A 423 -10.42 -12.48 10.02
CA SER A 423 -9.23 -13.04 10.65
C SER A 423 -9.09 -12.60 12.10
N GLY A 424 -8.38 -13.39 12.91
CA GLY A 424 -8.05 -13.03 14.28
C GLY A 424 -7.15 -11.80 14.42
N TYR A 425 -6.63 -11.28 13.29
CA TYR A 425 -5.80 -10.08 13.26
C TYR A 425 -6.62 -8.77 13.15
N ALA A 426 -7.87 -8.84 12.70
CA ALA A 426 -8.72 -7.67 12.48
C ALA A 426 -9.51 -7.31 13.75
N GLN A 427 -9.15 -6.22 14.41
CA GLN A 427 -9.73 -5.76 15.68
C GLN A 427 -10.67 -4.59 15.46
N GLU A 428 -11.86 -4.63 16.06
CA GLU A 428 -12.88 -3.59 15.91
C GLU A 428 -12.47 -2.29 16.62
N VAL A 429 -12.72 -1.17 15.96
CA VAL A 429 -12.61 0.18 16.52
C VAL A 429 -14.00 0.63 17.00
N THR A 430 -14.21 0.67 18.29
CA THR A 430 -15.42 1.24 18.87
C THR A 430 -15.24 2.74 19.14
N PRO A 431 -16.34 3.54 19.24
CA PRO A 431 -16.23 4.97 19.51
C PRO A 431 -15.50 5.31 20.80
N GLU A 432 -15.64 4.46 21.82
CA GLU A 432 -15.06 4.62 23.17
C GLU A 432 -13.82 3.72 23.38
N GLY A 433 -13.58 2.77 22.48
CA GLY A 433 -12.57 1.73 22.64
C GLY A 433 -11.15 2.27 22.59
N THR A 434 -10.29 1.61 23.34
CA THR A 434 -8.83 1.75 23.15
C THR A 434 -8.44 0.92 21.95
N VAL A 435 -7.74 1.55 21.00
CA VAL A 435 -7.05 0.79 19.95
C VAL A 435 -5.90 0.04 20.62
N PRO A 436 -5.63 -1.20 20.20
CA PRO A 436 -4.46 -1.92 20.68
C PRO A 436 -3.22 -1.03 20.62
N PRO A 437 -2.31 -1.12 21.60
CA PRO A 437 -1.06 -0.38 21.54
C PRO A 437 -0.37 -0.70 20.20
N VAL A 438 0.05 0.34 19.50
CA VAL A 438 0.79 0.21 18.24
C VAL A 438 2.07 -0.56 18.55
N PRO A 439 2.27 -1.77 18.03
CA PRO A 439 3.55 -2.44 18.15
C PRO A 439 4.62 -1.52 17.57
N ASN A 440 5.75 -1.40 18.24
CA ASN A 440 6.88 -0.64 17.71
C ASN A 440 7.47 -1.36 16.50
N LYS A 441 6.91 -1.10 15.32
CA LYS A 441 7.34 -1.72 14.06
C LYS A 441 8.64 -1.12 13.53
N SER A 442 9.17 -0.09 14.18
CA SER A 442 10.50 0.46 13.89
C SER A 442 11.64 -0.23 14.66
N CYS A 443 11.33 -1.27 15.46
CA CYS A 443 12.32 -2.06 16.20
C CYS A 443 13.16 -1.26 17.21
N GLY A 444 12.57 -0.24 17.84
CA GLY A 444 13.25 0.54 18.88
C GLY A 444 14.30 1.52 18.36
N GLY A 445 14.46 1.63 17.06
CA GLY A 445 15.29 2.66 16.42
C GLY A 445 14.53 3.99 16.33
N GLY A 446 14.20 4.60 17.45
CA GLY A 446 13.75 6.00 17.47
C GLY A 446 14.94 6.91 17.14
N LYS A 447 14.93 7.56 15.98
CA LYS A 447 15.53 8.88 15.76
C LYS A 447 14.50 9.77 15.09
#